data_da869327386c875b0a7979351d19fe70
#
_entry.id   da869327386c875b0a7979351d19fe70
#
_cell.length_a   1.000
_cell.length_b   1.000
_cell.length_c   1.000
_cell.angle_alpha   90.00
_cell.angle_beta   90.00
_cell.angle_gamma   90.00
#
_symmetry.space_group_name_H-M   'P 1'
#
loop_
_entity.id
_entity.type
_entity.pdbx_description
1 polymer ?
#
loop_
_entity_poly.entity_id
_entity_poly.type
_entity_poly.pdbx_seq_one_letter_code
_entity_poly.pdbx_strand_id
1 'polypeptide(L)'
;MSKKPVIVFEGVEGSGKTLHINYLSNYLNKKKIKFIKLREPGGNINSEKIRKLILNNKSNFHKTTDLLLYLAARNENLENLIKKNYGKKIILLDRFIDSTLAYQHYGMG
;
A
#
# COMPACT_ATOMS: atom_id res chain seq x y z
N MET A 1 8.15 26.40 -1.83
CA MET A 1 7.55 25.37 -2.67
C MET A 1 6.63 24.44 -1.87
N SER A 2 5.42 24.31 -2.33
CA SER A 2 4.49 23.42 -1.66
C SER A 2 4.87 21.96 -1.95
N LYS A 3 4.88 21.13 -0.92
CA LYS A 3 5.12 19.70 -1.09
C LYS A 3 3.88 19.04 -1.66
N LYS A 4 4.07 18.07 -2.54
CA LYS A 4 2.97 17.29 -3.08
C LYS A 4 2.44 16.34 -1.99
N PRO A 5 1.13 16.17 -1.88
CA PRO A 5 0.55 15.36 -0.81
C PRO A 5 0.77 13.86 -1.03
N VAL A 6 0.67 13.13 0.08
CA VAL A 6 0.52 11.68 0.07
C VAL A 6 -0.94 11.39 0.41
N ILE A 7 -1.65 10.73 -0.50
CA ILE A 7 -3.05 10.42 -0.31
C ILE A 7 -3.20 8.93 -0.09
N VAL A 8 -3.76 8.54 1.04
CA VAL A 8 -3.87 7.14 1.44
C VAL A 8 -5.33 6.69 1.26
N PHE A 9 -5.50 5.58 0.55
CA PHE A 9 -6.81 4.93 0.39
C PHE A 9 -6.77 3.64 1.21
N GLU A 10 -7.57 3.58 2.24
CA GLU A 10 -7.62 2.40 3.12
C GLU A 10 -8.92 1.65 2.91
N GLY A 11 -8.86 0.34 3.05
CA GLY A 11 -10.03 -0.50 2.97
C GLY A 11 -9.71 -1.90 2.52
N VAL A 12 -10.71 -2.77 2.67
CA VAL A 12 -10.62 -4.15 2.18
C VAL A 12 -11.14 -4.20 0.75
N GLU A 13 -10.88 -5.30 0.05
CA GLU A 13 -11.42 -5.51 -1.28
C GLU A 13 -12.95 -5.42 -1.25
N GLY A 14 -13.51 -4.84 -2.30
CA GLY A 14 -14.96 -4.69 -2.42
C GLY A 14 -15.53 -3.47 -1.72
N SER A 15 -14.69 -2.63 -1.11
CA SER A 15 -15.13 -1.43 -0.40
C SER A 15 -15.30 -0.21 -1.30
N GLY A 16 -15.07 -0.35 -2.61
CA GLY A 16 -15.10 0.78 -3.54
C GLY A 16 -13.79 1.55 -3.62
N LYS A 17 -12.78 1.12 -2.89
CA LYS A 17 -11.49 1.79 -2.86
C LYS A 17 -10.85 1.90 -4.25
N THR A 18 -10.87 0.82 -5.01
CA THR A 18 -10.29 0.80 -6.37
C THR A 18 -10.97 1.81 -7.27
N LEU A 19 -12.29 1.95 -7.17
CA LEU A 19 -13.04 2.90 -7.96
C LEU A 19 -12.59 4.34 -7.65
N HIS A 20 -12.43 4.65 -6.38
CA HIS A 20 -11.98 5.98 -5.95
C HIS A 20 -10.58 6.29 -6.42
N ILE A 21 -9.67 5.31 -6.32
CA ILE A 21 -8.28 5.49 -6.77
C ILE A 21 -8.26 5.75 -8.28
N ASN A 22 -9.02 4.98 -9.04
CA ASN A 22 -9.07 5.15 -10.50
C ASN A 22 -9.67 6.50 -10.89
N TYR A 23 -10.70 6.94 -10.20
CA TYR A 23 -11.30 8.24 -10.44
C TYR A 23 -10.28 9.36 -10.24
N LEU A 24 -9.57 9.32 -9.11
CA LEU A 24 -8.56 10.35 -8.81
C LEU A 24 -7.40 10.29 -9.80
N SER A 25 -6.96 9.07 -10.17
CA SER A 25 -5.88 8.90 -11.16
C SER A 25 -6.25 9.54 -12.49
N ASN A 26 -7.48 9.31 -12.95
CA ASN A 26 -7.95 9.89 -14.19
C ASN A 26 -8.04 11.40 -14.11
N TYR A 27 -8.49 11.93 -12.98
CA TYR A 27 -8.53 13.37 -12.74
C TYR A 27 -7.14 13.99 -12.83
N LEU A 28 -6.17 13.39 -12.16
CA LEU A 28 -4.79 13.89 -12.15
C LEU A 28 -4.18 13.82 -13.55
N ASN A 29 -4.45 12.77 -14.32
CA ASN A 29 -4.00 12.67 -15.70
C ASN A 29 -4.59 13.78 -16.56
N LYS A 30 -5.87 14.07 -16.42
CA LYS A 30 -6.52 15.16 -17.14
C LYS A 30 -5.88 16.50 -16.85
N LYS A 31 -5.49 16.72 -15.59
CA LYS A 31 -4.87 17.98 -15.17
C LYS A 31 -3.37 17.99 -15.42
N LYS A 32 -2.81 16.91 -15.97
CA LYS A 32 -1.38 16.77 -16.23
C LYS A 32 -0.53 16.91 -14.97
N ILE A 33 -1.06 16.45 -13.85
CA ILE A 33 -0.35 16.45 -12.57
C ILE A 33 0.32 15.11 -12.39
N LYS A 34 1.63 15.14 -12.13
CA LYS A 34 2.41 13.91 -11.94
C LYS A 34 2.04 13.22 -10.63
N PHE A 35 1.87 11.91 -10.69
CA PHE A 35 1.59 11.11 -9.52
C PHE A 35 2.13 9.69 -9.70
N ILE A 36 2.28 8.97 -8.60
CA ILE A 36 2.55 7.53 -8.63
C ILE A 36 1.53 6.82 -7.77
N LYS A 37 1.24 5.57 -8.13
CA LYS A 37 0.38 4.70 -7.33
C LYS A 37 1.23 3.61 -6.71
N LEU A 38 1.14 3.47 -5.40
CA LEU A 38 1.83 2.42 -4.65
C LEU A 38 0.78 1.60 -3.91
N ARG A 39 1.03 0.31 -3.78
CA ARG A 39 0.11 -0.61 -3.11
C ARG A 39 0.80 -1.24 -1.92
N GLU A 40 0.22 -1.08 -0.73
CA GLU A 40 0.71 -1.77 0.45
C GLU A 40 -0.06 -3.08 0.65
N PRO A 41 0.62 -4.14 1.06
CA PRO A 41 2.06 -4.24 1.37
C PRO A 41 2.95 -4.52 0.17
N GLY A 42 2.61 -4.08 -1.01
CA GLY A 42 3.42 -4.18 -2.21
C GLY A 42 3.81 -2.80 -2.70
N GLY A 43 4.26 -2.70 -3.96
CA GLY A 43 4.59 -1.43 -4.59
C GLY A 43 5.90 -1.43 -5.33
N ASN A 44 6.93 -2.09 -4.82
CA ASN A 44 8.16 -2.33 -5.56
C ASN A 44 8.36 -3.84 -5.71
N ILE A 45 9.42 -4.23 -6.43
CA ILE A 45 9.62 -5.65 -6.75
C ILE A 45 9.81 -6.50 -5.48
N ASN A 46 10.54 -5.98 -4.50
CA ASN A 46 10.78 -6.72 -3.26
C ASN A 46 9.54 -6.78 -2.37
N SER A 47 8.84 -5.67 -2.22
CA SER A 47 7.62 -5.65 -1.41
C SER A 47 6.52 -6.50 -2.06
N GLU A 48 6.48 -6.58 -3.40
CA GLU A 48 5.52 -7.46 -4.09
C GLU A 48 5.82 -8.93 -3.81
N LYS A 49 7.10 -9.31 -3.73
CA LYS A 49 7.48 -10.68 -3.37
C LYS A 49 6.98 -11.02 -1.96
N ILE A 50 7.14 -10.09 -1.03
CA ILE A 50 6.70 -10.29 0.34
C ILE A 50 5.17 -10.34 0.40
N ARG A 51 4.50 -9.45 -0.35
CA ARG A 51 3.03 -9.44 -0.42
C ARG A 51 2.49 -10.79 -0.90
N LYS A 52 3.15 -11.38 -1.90
CA LYS A 52 2.73 -12.69 -2.41
C LYS A 52 2.83 -13.77 -1.34
N LEU A 53 3.86 -13.71 -0.50
CA LEU A 53 3.99 -14.65 0.62
C LEU A 53 2.82 -14.49 1.60
N ILE A 54 2.46 -13.26 1.93
CA ILE A 54 1.36 -12.98 2.86
C ILE A 54 0.04 -13.52 2.32
N LEU A 55 -0.22 -13.30 1.02
CA LEU A 55 -1.49 -13.65 0.38
C LEU A 55 -1.57 -15.11 -0.07
N ASN A 56 -0.47 -15.85 0.02
CA ASN A 56 -0.42 -17.24 -0.42
C ASN A 56 -1.06 -18.13 0.63
N ASN A 57 -2.21 -18.71 0.30
CA ASN A 57 -2.96 -19.58 1.20
C ASN A 57 -2.19 -20.81 1.64
N LYS A 58 -1.18 -21.22 0.86
CA LYS A 58 -0.38 -22.41 1.19
C LYS A 58 0.72 -22.12 2.20
N SER A 59 1.05 -20.87 2.44
CA SER A 59 2.16 -20.51 3.32
C SER A 59 1.88 -20.82 4.78
N ASN A 60 0.65 -20.57 5.24
CA ASN A 60 0.22 -20.91 6.60
C ASN A 60 1.19 -20.45 7.69
N PHE A 61 1.60 -19.19 7.61
CA PHE A 61 2.53 -18.62 8.59
C PHE A 61 1.85 -18.39 9.93
N HIS A 62 2.63 -18.38 11.00
CA HIS A 62 2.16 -17.92 12.29
C HIS A 62 1.75 -16.44 12.22
N LYS A 63 0.85 -16.03 13.11
CA LYS A 63 0.32 -14.66 13.13
C LYS A 63 1.43 -13.61 13.22
N THR A 64 2.41 -13.85 14.10
CA THR A 64 3.53 -12.93 14.27
C THR A 64 4.36 -12.84 13.00
N THR A 65 4.55 -13.97 12.30
CA THR A 65 5.30 -13.99 11.05
C THR A 65 4.57 -13.16 9.99
N ASP A 66 3.25 -13.30 9.87
CA ASP A 66 2.46 -12.49 8.94
C ASP A 66 2.62 -11.00 9.22
N LEU A 67 2.56 -10.62 10.49
CA LEU A 67 2.75 -9.23 10.88
C LEU A 67 4.13 -8.72 10.49
N LEU A 68 5.17 -9.50 10.75
CA LEU A 68 6.53 -9.13 10.40
C LEU A 68 6.71 -9.00 8.90
N LEU A 69 6.10 -9.90 8.12
CA LEU A 69 6.14 -9.80 6.66
C LEU A 69 5.45 -8.55 6.16
N TYR A 70 4.31 -8.21 6.74
CA TYR A 70 3.59 -7.00 6.38
C TYR A 70 4.45 -5.76 6.64
N LEU A 71 5.07 -5.69 7.82
CA LEU A 71 5.93 -4.57 8.17
C LEU A 71 7.17 -4.51 7.28
N ALA A 72 7.72 -5.67 6.91
CA ALA A 72 8.87 -5.73 6.00
C ALA A 72 8.51 -5.19 4.62
N ALA A 73 7.37 -5.58 4.07
CA ALA A 73 6.90 -5.09 2.78
C ALA A 73 6.67 -3.58 2.81
N ARG A 74 6.08 -3.11 3.90
CA ARG A 74 5.83 -1.68 4.10
C ARG A 74 7.14 -0.89 4.15
N ASN A 75 8.14 -1.43 4.85
CA ASN A 75 9.46 -0.81 4.94
C ASN A 75 10.12 -0.70 3.57
N GLU A 76 10.02 -1.73 2.75
CA GLU A 76 10.56 -1.70 1.39
C GLU A 76 9.93 -0.58 0.57
N ASN A 77 8.60 -0.44 0.65
CA ASN A 77 7.91 0.66 -0.03
C ASN A 77 8.41 2.02 0.45
N LEU A 78 8.48 2.19 1.77
CA LEU A 78 8.86 3.47 2.37
C LEU A 78 10.27 3.88 1.97
N GLU A 79 11.22 2.95 2.10
CA GLU A 79 12.63 3.27 1.84
C GLU A 79 12.92 3.48 0.36
N ASN A 80 12.29 2.71 -0.52
CA ASN A 80 12.68 2.71 -1.92
C ASN A 80 11.82 3.61 -2.81
N LEU A 81 10.56 3.76 -2.51
CA LEU A 81 9.64 4.47 -3.40
C LEU A 81 9.10 5.76 -2.81
N ILE A 82 8.64 5.73 -1.56
CA ILE A 82 8.01 6.90 -0.97
C ILE A 82 9.04 8.01 -0.75
N LYS A 83 10.18 7.70 -0.15
CA LYS A 83 11.24 8.70 0.07
C LYS A 83 11.72 9.30 -1.24
N LYS A 84 11.90 8.47 -2.27
CA LYS A 84 12.38 8.91 -3.56
C LYS A 84 11.44 9.90 -4.24
N ASN A 85 10.16 9.74 -4.05
CA ASN A 85 9.13 10.54 -4.74
C ASN A 85 8.49 11.60 -3.86
N TYR A 86 8.73 11.57 -2.56
CA TYR A 86 8.10 12.49 -1.63
C TYR A 86 8.45 13.94 -1.99
N GLY A 87 7.41 14.75 -2.09
CA GLY A 87 7.56 16.17 -2.43
C GLY A 87 7.73 16.47 -3.91
N LYS A 88 7.94 15.44 -4.74
CA LYS A 88 8.13 15.61 -6.19
C LYS A 88 6.88 15.25 -6.98
N LYS A 89 6.16 14.24 -6.53
CA LYS A 89 4.94 13.76 -7.15
C LYS A 89 3.89 13.51 -6.09
N ILE A 90 2.62 13.56 -6.51
CA ILE A 90 1.56 13.10 -5.63
C ILE A 90 1.68 11.59 -5.50
N ILE A 91 1.64 11.08 -4.28
CA ILE A 91 1.72 9.66 -4.02
C ILE A 91 0.33 9.17 -3.63
N LEU A 92 -0.24 8.27 -4.45
CA LEU A 92 -1.51 7.61 -4.13
C LEU A 92 -1.17 6.25 -3.54
N LEU A 93 -1.44 6.09 -2.25
CA LEU A 93 -1.09 4.89 -1.53
C LEU A 93 -2.34 4.03 -1.33
N ASP A 94 -2.38 2.90 -2.01
CA ASP A 94 -3.45 1.92 -1.88
C ASP A 94 -3.08 0.96 -0.77
N ARG A 95 -3.66 1.17 0.42
CA ARG A 95 -3.40 0.33 1.58
C ARG A 95 -4.46 -0.76 1.66
N PHE A 96 -4.09 -1.95 1.24
CA PHE A 96 -4.94 -3.11 1.40
C PHE A 96 -4.95 -3.54 2.86
N ILE A 97 -6.14 -3.64 3.43
CA ILE A 97 -6.31 -4.16 4.78
C ILE A 97 -7.00 -5.50 4.67
N ASP A 98 -6.26 -6.58 4.94
CA ASP A 98 -6.87 -7.89 5.11
C ASP A 98 -7.53 -7.90 6.47
N SER A 99 -8.82 -8.22 6.53
CA SER A 99 -9.56 -8.17 7.78
C SER A 99 -8.97 -9.10 8.84
N THR A 100 -8.46 -10.25 8.41
CA THR A 100 -7.81 -11.19 9.32
C THR A 100 -6.51 -10.60 9.87
N LEU A 101 -5.70 -10.02 8.99
CA LEU A 101 -4.44 -9.40 9.39
C LEU A 101 -4.69 -8.20 10.31
N ALA A 102 -5.65 -7.36 9.98
CA ALA A 102 -6.02 -6.22 10.80
C ALA A 102 -6.48 -6.66 12.19
N TYR A 103 -7.29 -7.71 12.25
CA TYR A 103 -7.75 -8.26 13.51
C TYR A 103 -6.59 -8.76 14.37
N GLN A 104 -5.62 -9.42 13.75
CA GLN A 104 -4.42 -9.88 14.45
C GLN A 104 -3.60 -8.72 15.00
N HIS A 105 -3.49 -7.64 14.26
CA HIS A 105 -2.81 -6.43 14.72
C HIS A 105 -3.38 -5.90 16.02
N TYR A 106 -4.70 -5.75 16.06
CA TYR A 106 -5.37 -5.21 17.22
C TYR A 106 -5.49 -6.22 18.35
N GLY A 107 -5.60 -7.50 17.99
CA GLY A 107 -5.70 -8.57 18.96
C GLY A 107 -4.42 -8.87 19.70
N MET A 108 -3.28 -8.50 19.14
CA MET A 108 -1.97 -8.68 19.76
C MET A 108 -1.57 -7.51 20.66
N GLY A 109 -2.31 -6.42 20.53
CA GLY A 109 -2.04 -5.20 21.30
C GLY A 109 -2.25 -5.36 22.77
#